data_b7846c0c410b0600edc43b3d2731ff4c
#
_entry.id   b7846c0c410b0600edc43b3d2731ff4c
#
_cell.length_a   1.000
_cell.length_b   1.000
_cell.length_c   1.000
_cell.angle_alpha   90.00
_cell.angle_beta   90.00
_cell.angle_gamma   90.00
#
_symmetry.space_group_name_H-M   'P 1'
#
loop_
_entity.id
_entity.type
_entity.pdbx_description
1 polymer ?
#
loop_
_entity_poly.entity_id
_entity_poly.type
_entity_poly.pdbx_seq_one_letter_code
_entity_poly.pdbx_strand_id
1 'polypeptide(L)'
;TVCLVLAVNIIFFFVYVVREKMHKADPYYYNWRTERLADSLTLGEDGYTLSEDAARKIDDSYAFAMLINQQGQVVWSRNLPEEIPLSYSLTDIASMTRWYLKDYPVKVWEHSDGLFVVAEEKSSIAKYDLEFSMSTLNALPSYLGAYILCNLLMVFFLSLFFGVRLYKSLKTVAGGIENLHHMKPLNLPEHGTTATLARKLNDASILLFRQKLALEKRDNARTEWISGVSHDIRTPLSLIMGHADSLEKNPSLGEDEKKEAASIRENSLQIRNLISDLNLTSKLEYDSYPLRLAPCSPAALIRSLAAWHMNNELPDNCQLDINISPEMEGVTVMGDADLLSRAFRNLTGNSIRHNPEGCLIRIDASLKKDLVLLRFSDTGRGIPVSVIKTLYRPASRKPSTEKNPLSSSDKGQNAAPPHVMGLRIVKQIIEAHQGQLEFELQKDVCHCVKITLHTSSSRAPLPDDTPHPPNASQRLPRTR
;
A
#
# COMPACT_ATOMS: atom_id res chain seq x y z
N THR A 1 14.72 11.42 22.09
CA THR A 1 15.92 12.01 22.74
C THR A 1 15.61 12.60 24.10
N VAL A 2 14.63 13.52 24.24
CA VAL A 2 14.31 14.17 25.52
C VAL A 2 13.91 13.15 26.61
N CYS A 3 13.03 12.18 26.28
CA CYS A 3 12.65 11.11 27.22
C CYS A 3 13.84 10.27 27.65
N LEU A 4 14.79 10.02 26.77
CA LEU A 4 16.01 9.26 27.09
C LEU A 4 16.90 10.04 28.06
N VAL A 5 17.08 11.34 27.84
CA VAL A 5 17.86 12.22 28.72
C VAL A 5 17.21 12.32 30.10
N LEU A 6 15.91 12.46 30.16
CA LEU A 6 15.15 12.48 31.42
C LEU A 6 15.24 11.14 32.16
N ALA A 7 15.08 10.02 31.45
CA ALA A 7 15.21 8.69 32.03
C ALA A 7 16.62 8.44 32.57
N VAL A 8 17.67 8.84 31.84
CA VAL A 8 19.06 8.71 32.28
C VAL A 8 19.31 9.55 33.51
N ASN A 9 18.81 10.80 33.57
CA ASN A 9 18.94 11.66 34.75
C ASN A 9 18.22 11.08 35.97
N ILE A 10 17.01 10.55 35.80
CA ILE A 10 16.26 9.91 36.87
C ILE A 10 17.00 8.63 37.38
N ILE A 11 17.49 7.80 36.45
CA ILE A 11 18.23 6.57 36.79
C ILE A 11 19.52 6.93 37.50
N PHE A 12 20.27 7.94 37.03
CA PHE A 12 21.51 8.38 37.66
C PHE A 12 21.27 8.90 39.07
N PHE A 13 20.22 9.73 39.26
CA PHE A 13 19.82 10.23 40.57
C PHE A 13 19.40 9.08 41.48
N PHE A 14 18.61 8.15 40.96
CA PHE A 14 18.18 6.98 41.77
C PHE A 14 19.36 6.11 42.17
N VAL A 15 20.28 5.81 41.27
CA VAL A 15 21.51 5.03 41.53
C VAL A 15 22.37 5.75 42.56
N TYR A 16 22.52 7.08 42.44
CA TYR A 16 23.28 7.87 43.44
C TYR A 16 22.65 7.77 44.83
N VAL A 17 21.33 8.00 44.94
CA VAL A 17 20.61 7.93 46.24
C VAL A 17 20.64 6.53 46.83
N VAL A 18 20.47 5.48 46.00
CA VAL A 18 20.50 4.11 46.44
C VAL A 18 21.91 3.75 46.94
N ARG A 19 22.95 4.11 46.18
CA ARG A 19 24.35 3.89 46.58
C ARG A 19 24.69 4.57 47.90
N GLU A 20 24.26 5.83 48.08
CA GLU A 20 24.47 6.58 49.29
C GLU A 20 23.73 5.95 50.49
N LYS A 21 22.49 5.50 50.28
CA LYS A 21 21.74 4.75 51.33
C LYS A 21 22.35 3.40 51.65
N MET A 22 22.82 2.66 50.64
CA MET A 22 23.43 1.35 50.87
C MET A 22 24.76 1.46 51.66
N HIS A 23 25.53 2.52 51.37
CA HIS A 23 26.78 2.76 52.11
C HIS A 23 26.54 3.11 53.58
N LYS A 24 25.37 3.76 53.89
CA LYS A 24 24.96 4.06 55.29
C LYS A 24 24.14 2.94 55.93
N ALA A 25 23.74 1.91 55.21
CA ALA A 25 22.94 0.80 55.71
C ALA A 25 23.76 -0.43 56.11
N ASP A 26 25.10 -0.28 56.24
CA ASP A 26 25.92 -1.32 56.80
C ASP A 26 25.47 -1.57 58.26
N PRO A 27 24.97 -2.80 58.59
CA PRO A 27 24.55 -3.12 59.97
C PRO A 27 25.62 -2.86 61.01
N TYR A 28 26.87 -2.94 60.58
CA TYR A 28 28.03 -2.67 61.44
C TYR A 28 28.16 -1.16 61.76
N TYR A 29 27.82 -0.25 60.81
CA TYR A 29 27.82 1.19 61.03
C TYR A 29 26.69 1.67 61.96
N TYR A 30 25.52 1.01 61.92
CA TYR A 30 24.36 1.35 62.74
C TYR A 30 24.49 0.87 64.19
N ASN A 31 25.21 -0.25 64.44
CA ASN A 31 25.32 -0.85 65.78
C ASN A 31 26.30 -0.13 66.67
N TRP A 32 27.21 0.69 66.17
CA TRP A 32 28.23 1.39 66.88
C TRP A 32 28.18 2.91 66.68
N ARG A 33 27.05 3.50 67.10
CA ARG A 33 26.96 4.96 67.27
C ARG A 33 27.80 5.41 68.42
N THR A 34 28.26 6.69 68.38
CA THR A 34 29.07 7.29 69.48
C THR A 34 28.41 7.10 70.83
N GLU A 35 27.08 7.08 70.90
CA GLU A 35 26.23 6.79 72.02
C GLU A 35 26.60 5.40 72.63
N ARG A 36 26.55 4.32 71.87
CA ARG A 36 26.87 2.97 72.38
C ARG A 36 28.33 2.79 72.76
N LEU A 37 29.23 3.51 72.08
CA LEU A 37 30.63 3.53 72.48
C LEU A 37 30.80 4.22 73.85
N ALA A 38 30.12 5.32 74.11
CA ALA A 38 30.08 6.02 75.35
C ALA A 38 29.51 5.13 76.47
N ASP A 39 28.35 4.48 76.22
CA ASP A 39 27.67 3.59 77.17
C ASP A 39 28.50 2.34 77.53
N SER A 40 29.40 1.93 76.62
CA SER A 40 30.27 0.78 76.86
C SER A 40 31.51 1.07 77.69
N LEU A 41 31.78 2.34 77.96
CA LEU A 41 32.86 2.77 78.85
C LEU A 41 32.30 2.84 80.25
N THR A 42 32.89 2.06 81.21
CA THR A 42 32.44 1.99 82.59
C THR A 42 33.61 2.19 83.57
N LEU A 43 33.37 2.88 84.69
CA LEU A 43 34.34 3.08 85.69
C LEU A 43 34.35 1.85 86.62
N GLY A 44 35.45 1.08 86.65
CA GLY A 44 35.70 -0.05 87.58
C GLY A 44 36.65 0.33 88.71
N GLU A 45 37.02 -0.66 89.56
CA GLU A 45 37.95 -0.44 90.65
C GLU A 45 39.35 -0.02 90.19
N ASP A 46 39.80 -0.51 89.04
CA ASP A 46 41.11 -0.24 88.42
C ASP A 46 41.11 0.93 87.39
N GLY A 47 40.01 1.68 87.27
CA GLY A 47 39.87 2.77 86.35
C GLY A 47 38.82 2.48 85.29
N TYR A 48 38.78 3.33 84.15
CA TYR A 48 37.84 3.18 83.09
C TYR A 48 38.15 1.96 82.24
N THR A 49 37.16 1.10 82.04
CA THR A 49 37.25 -0.11 81.23
C THR A 49 36.24 -0.03 80.07
N LEU A 50 36.67 -0.46 78.87
CA LEU A 50 35.84 -0.50 77.65
C LEU A 50 35.57 -1.96 77.29
N SER A 51 34.37 -2.28 76.81
CA SER A 51 34.07 -3.61 76.30
C SER A 51 35.02 -4.01 75.16
N GLU A 52 35.37 -5.27 75.01
CA GLU A 52 36.31 -5.74 74.00
C GLU A 52 35.80 -5.38 72.55
N ASP A 53 34.50 -5.51 72.33
CA ASP A 53 33.90 -5.18 70.98
C ASP A 53 33.95 -3.66 70.66
N ALA A 54 33.74 -2.83 71.67
CA ALA A 54 33.89 -1.39 71.56
C ALA A 54 35.33 -0.96 71.37
N ALA A 55 36.24 -1.64 72.06
CA ALA A 55 37.68 -1.42 71.95
C ALA A 55 38.14 -1.72 70.49
N ARG A 56 37.79 -2.89 69.92
CA ARG A 56 38.09 -3.26 68.51
C ARG A 56 37.47 -2.25 67.52
N LYS A 57 36.24 -1.82 67.78
CA LYS A 57 35.59 -0.84 66.92
C LYS A 57 36.28 0.51 66.88
N ILE A 58 36.79 0.97 68.06
CA ILE A 58 37.56 2.20 68.07
C ILE A 58 38.87 2.02 67.28
N ASP A 59 39.61 0.91 67.51
CA ASP A 59 40.84 0.65 66.80
C ASP A 59 40.68 0.52 65.28
N ASP A 60 39.58 -0.08 64.85
CA ASP A 60 39.32 -0.32 63.41
C ASP A 60 38.74 0.92 62.63
N SER A 61 38.04 1.82 63.33
CA SER A 61 37.23 2.83 62.64
C SER A 61 37.49 4.26 63.13
N TYR A 62 38.21 4.49 64.20
CA TYR A 62 38.49 5.81 64.71
C TYR A 62 40.00 5.99 64.98
N ALA A 63 40.49 7.19 64.83
CA ALA A 63 41.87 7.54 65.09
C ALA A 63 42.17 7.46 66.61
N PHE A 64 41.24 7.96 67.41
CA PHE A 64 41.35 7.89 68.89
C PHE A 64 39.97 8.09 69.50
N ALA A 65 39.90 7.75 70.81
CA ALA A 65 38.80 8.08 71.70
C ALA A 65 39.28 8.65 73.02
N MET A 66 38.51 9.52 73.67
CA MET A 66 38.81 10.09 74.98
C MET A 66 37.54 10.44 75.76
N LEU A 67 37.67 10.45 77.10
CA LEU A 67 36.66 10.96 78.01
C LEU A 67 37.18 12.24 78.70
N ILE A 68 36.42 13.33 78.54
CA ILE A 68 36.71 14.63 79.12
C ILE A 68 35.77 14.80 80.32
N ASN A 69 36.28 15.02 81.54
CA ASN A 69 35.45 15.23 82.71
C ASN A 69 34.77 16.63 82.70
N GLN A 70 33.95 16.90 83.73
CA GLN A 70 33.28 18.20 83.90
C GLN A 70 34.24 19.38 84.16
N GLN A 71 35.47 19.13 84.49
CA GLN A 71 36.54 20.12 84.70
C GLN A 71 37.33 20.39 83.38
N GLY A 72 36.96 19.69 82.26
CA GLY A 72 37.63 19.81 81.01
C GLY A 72 38.95 19.02 80.87
N GLN A 73 39.22 18.08 81.77
CA GLN A 73 40.43 17.25 81.73
C GLN A 73 40.15 15.86 81.11
N VAL A 74 41.07 15.36 80.32
CA VAL A 74 40.99 14.03 79.77
C VAL A 74 41.28 13.03 80.86
N VAL A 75 40.30 12.25 81.28
CA VAL A 75 40.41 11.26 82.39
C VAL A 75 40.62 9.83 81.89
N TRP A 76 40.32 9.59 80.62
CA TRP A 76 40.56 8.32 79.93
C TRP A 76 40.80 8.59 78.44
N SER A 77 41.65 7.78 77.78
CA SER A 77 41.90 7.85 76.35
C SER A 77 42.36 6.52 75.82
N ARG A 78 42.12 6.32 74.48
CA ARG A 78 42.59 5.21 73.66
C ARG A 78 43.13 5.72 72.33
N ASN A 79 44.36 5.30 71.99
CA ASN A 79 45.10 5.68 70.81
C ASN A 79 45.27 7.21 70.65
N LEU A 80 45.36 7.96 71.78
CA LEU A 80 45.44 9.41 71.78
C LEU A 80 46.78 9.89 71.22
N PRO A 81 46.83 10.68 70.10
CA PRO A 81 48.11 11.25 69.60
C PRO A 81 48.70 12.27 70.59
N GLU A 82 50.03 12.39 70.63
CA GLU A 82 50.75 13.32 71.52
C GLU A 82 50.38 14.80 71.24
N GLU A 83 49.94 15.14 70.03
CA GLU A 83 49.50 16.51 69.59
C GLU A 83 48.18 16.95 70.21
N ILE A 84 47.44 16.04 70.82
CA ILE A 84 46.10 16.29 71.37
C ILE A 84 46.19 16.80 72.77
N PRO A 85 45.65 17.97 73.12
CA PRO A 85 45.68 18.48 74.48
C PRO A 85 44.94 17.59 75.47
N LEU A 86 45.41 17.54 76.69
CA LEU A 86 44.79 16.81 77.83
C LEU A 86 43.81 17.67 78.65
N SER A 87 43.70 18.98 78.33
CA SER A 87 42.80 19.91 78.98
C SER A 87 42.13 20.81 78.04
N TYR A 88 40.82 21.02 78.19
CA TYR A 88 39.94 21.75 77.29
C TYR A 88 39.09 22.81 78.03
N SER A 89 39.02 23.99 77.50
CA SER A 89 38.05 25.00 77.92
C SER A 89 36.68 24.69 77.30
N LEU A 90 35.61 25.34 77.79
CA LEU A 90 34.28 25.27 77.17
C LEU A 90 34.28 25.73 75.73
N THR A 91 35.15 26.72 75.45
CA THR A 91 35.29 27.27 74.04
C THR A 91 35.95 26.23 73.16
N ASP A 92 36.94 25.48 73.63
CA ASP A 92 37.60 24.43 72.83
C ASP A 92 36.65 23.27 72.56
N ILE A 93 35.84 22.88 73.55
CA ILE A 93 34.79 21.87 73.32
C ILE A 93 33.78 22.31 72.30
N ALA A 94 33.25 23.54 72.45
CA ALA A 94 32.30 24.07 71.46
C ALA A 94 32.88 24.17 70.06
N SER A 95 34.16 24.57 69.95
CA SER A 95 34.85 24.65 68.64
C SER A 95 35.06 23.30 68.01
N MET A 96 35.61 22.31 68.77
CA MET A 96 35.91 21.00 68.22
C MET A 96 34.64 20.22 67.77
N THR A 97 33.51 20.39 68.44
CA THR A 97 32.25 19.75 68.12
C THR A 97 31.73 20.26 66.77
N ARG A 98 31.88 21.59 66.51
CA ARG A 98 31.45 22.22 65.26
C ARG A 98 32.44 21.95 64.11
N TRP A 99 33.72 22.06 64.40
CA TRP A 99 34.78 21.98 63.40
C TRP A 99 35.65 20.70 63.57
N TYR A 100 36.96 20.87 63.70
CA TYR A 100 37.94 19.79 63.85
C TYR A 100 38.77 20.00 65.11
N LEU A 101 39.22 18.93 65.73
CA LEU A 101 40.24 18.97 66.75
C LEU A 101 41.60 18.65 66.09
N LYS A 102 42.46 19.63 65.89
CA LYS A 102 43.76 19.44 65.17
C LYS A 102 43.62 18.64 63.89
N ASP A 103 42.64 19.05 63.03
CA ASP A 103 42.27 18.44 61.76
C ASP A 103 41.58 17.06 61.84
N TYR A 104 41.35 16.56 63.01
CA TYR A 104 40.54 15.34 63.24
C TYR A 104 39.04 15.73 63.29
N PRO A 105 38.19 15.07 62.47
CA PRO A 105 36.74 15.19 62.62
C PRO A 105 36.32 14.48 63.92
N VAL A 106 35.77 15.19 64.87
CA VAL A 106 35.31 14.59 66.13
C VAL A 106 33.81 14.48 66.21
N LYS A 107 33.32 13.43 66.86
CA LYS A 107 31.97 13.22 67.30
C LYS A 107 31.94 13.11 68.79
N VAL A 108 30.94 13.68 69.43
CA VAL A 108 30.84 13.72 70.91
C VAL A 108 29.52 13.13 71.34
N TRP A 109 29.51 12.54 72.53
CA TRP A 109 28.30 12.08 73.17
C TRP A 109 28.44 12.27 74.73
N GLU A 110 27.28 12.45 75.38
CA GLU A 110 27.25 12.56 76.83
C GLU A 110 27.63 11.23 77.46
N HIS A 111 28.38 11.27 78.58
CA HIS A 111 28.72 10.14 79.46
C HIS A 111 28.46 10.59 80.94
N SER A 112 28.12 9.65 81.78
CA SER A 112 27.84 9.94 83.22
C SER A 112 28.93 10.76 83.88
N ASP A 113 30.16 10.58 83.49
CA ASP A 113 31.34 11.23 84.11
C ASP A 113 31.91 12.37 83.30
N GLY A 114 31.24 12.75 82.16
CA GLY A 114 31.70 13.84 81.32
C GLY A 114 31.30 13.73 79.84
N LEU A 115 32.22 14.09 78.93
CA LEU A 115 31.98 14.09 77.50
C LEU A 115 32.87 13.02 76.87
N PHE A 116 32.25 11.99 76.27
CA PHE A 116 32.89 11.02 75.42
C PHE A 116 33.13 11.56 74.03
N VAL A 117 34.37 11.48 73.53
CA VAL A 117 34.80 12.00 72.25
C VAL A 117 35.44 10.88 71.43
N VAL A 118 35.01 10.71 70.18
CA VAL A 118 35.70 9.87 69.21
C VAL A 118 36.15 10.73 68.07
N ALA A 119 37.32 10.46 67.53
CA ALA A 119 37.89 11.17 66.41
C ALA A 119 38.05 10.22 65.21
N GLU A 120 37.67 10.66 64.02
CA GLU A 120 37.97 9.94 62.78
C GLU A 120 39.31 10.39 62.22
N GLU A 121 39.86 9.63 61.25
CA GLU A 121 41.12 9.98 60.56
C GLU A 121 41.08 11.39 59.95
N LYS A 122 42.23 12.06 59.92
CA LYS A 122 42.36 13.40 59.31
C LYS A 122 41.86 13.35 57.87
N SER A 123 41.10 14.36 57.46
CA SER A 123 40.54 14.49 56.09
C SER A 123 39.50 13.44 55.68
N SER A 124 39.06 12.55 56.60
CA SER A 124 38.03 11.51 56.31
C SER A 124 36.64 12.11 56.12
N ILE A 125 36.33 13.21 56.81
CA ILE A 125 35.01 13.88 56.73
C ILE A 125 35.22 15.38 56.51
N ALA A 126 34.51 15.93 55.52
CA ALA A 126 34.38 17.37 55.36
C ALA A 126 33.16 17.87 56.16
N LYS A 127 33.40 18.74 57.14
CA LYS A 127 32.34 19.43 57.91
C LYS A 127 32.03 20.73 57.24
N TYR A 128 30.74 20.96 56.89
CA TYR A 128 30.24 22.19 56.36
C TYR A 128 29.17 22.79 57.30
N ASP A 129 29.26 24.08 57.55
CA ASP A 129 28.24 24.78 58.32
C ASP A 129 26.99 25.07 57.46
N LEU A 130 26.23 24.03 57.23
CA LEU A 130 25.03 24.08 56.40
C LEU A 130 23.78 24.06 57.32
N GLU A 131 23.22 25.23 57.53
CA GLU A 131 21.94 25.38 58.23
C GLU A 131 20.82 25.64 57.22
N PHE A 132 19.79 24.84 57.25
CA PHE A 132 18.58 25.04 56.45
C PHE A 132 17.46 25.54 57.31
N SER A 133 16.81 26.63 56.88
CA SER A 133 15.59 27.09 57.51
C SER A 133 14.48 26.05 57.38
N MET A 134 13.71 25.83 58.45
CA MET A 134 12.56 24.90 58.40
C MET A 134 11.52 25.32 57.35
N SER A 135 11.42 26.58 57.08
CA SER A 135 10.54 27.08 55.97
C SER A 135 11.00 26.57 54.63
N THR A 136 12.31 26.52 54.35
CA THR A 136 12.87 25.99 53.12
C THR A 136 12.68 24.47 53.01
N LEU A 137 12.89 23.75 54.11
CA LEU A 137 12.67 22.30 54.17
C LEU A 137 11.20 21.95 53.93
N ASN A 138 10.27 22.70 54.53
CA ASN A 138 8.83 22.51 54.36
C ASN A 138 8.36 22.85 52.95
N ALA A 139 9.02 23.78 52.28
CA ALA A 139 8.70 24.19 50.90
C ALA A 139 9.33 23.24 49.85
N LEU A 140 10.35 22.44 50.22
CA LEU A 140 11.08 21.56 49.29
C LEU A 140 10.18 20.61 48.49
N PRO A 141 9.18 19.91 49.09
CA PRO A 141 8.27 19.05 48.34
C PRO A 141 7.48 19.80 47.28
N SER A 142 7.06 21.07 47.56
CA SER A 142 6.32 21.91 46.60
C SER A 142 7.20 22.31 45.43
N TYR A 143 8.44 22.71 45.66
CA TYR A 143 9.40 23.02 44.62
C TYR A 143 9.73 21.80 43.76
N LEU A 144 9.90 20.63 44.36
CA LEU A 144 10.13 19.37 43.64
C LEU A 144 8.92 18.99 42.79
N GLY A 145 7.72 19.12 43.33
CA GLY A 145 6.47 18.91 42.60
C GLY A 145 6.34 19.84 41.40
N ALA A 146 6.61 21.14 41.60
CA ALA A 146 6.58 22.15 40.52
C ALA A 146 7.65 21.81 39.44
N TYR A 147 8.84 21.41 39.83
CA TYR A 147 9.89 20.99 38.90
C TYR A 147 9.47 19.78 38.04
N ILE A 148 8.92 18.75 38.67
CA ILE A 148 8.42 17.55 37.98
C ILE A 148 7.30 17.93 37.01
N LEU A 149 6.32 18.73 37.47
CA LEU A 149 5.21 19.19 36.63
C LEU A 149 5.69 19.99 35.42
N CYS A 150 6.64 20.89 35.61
CA CYS A 150 7.23 21.67 34.51
C CYS A 150 7.90 20.78 33.46
N ASN A 151 8.66 19.77 33.91
CA ASN A 151 9.28 18.80 32.99
C ASN A 151 8.25 17.96 32.24
N LEU A 152 7.18 17.50 32.89
CA LEU A 152 6.10 16.75 32.24
C LEU A 152 5.38 17.61 31.18
N LEU A 153 5.07 18.87 31.50
CA LEU A 153 4.48 19.81 30.54
C LEU A 153 5.40 20.06 29.35
N MET A 154 6.69 20.25 29.60
CA MET A 154 7.67 20.43 28.52
C MET A 154 7.71 19.22 27.60
N VAL A 155 7.76 18.00 28.13
CA VAL A 155 7.73 16.75 27.34
C VAL A 155 6.43 16.63 26.57
N PHE A 156 5.30 16.96 27.19
CA PHE A 156 3.97 16.95 26.54
C PHE A 156 3.92 17.91 25.33
N PHE A 157 4.34 19.16 25.51
CA PHE A 157 4.32 20.14 24.41
C PHE A 157 5.30 19.79 23.29
N LEU A 158 6.48 19.29 23.61
CA LEU A 158 7.42 18.80 22.61
C LEU A 158 6.87 17.60 21.82
N SER A 159 6.27 16.64 22.52
CA SER A 159 5.62 15.48 21.88
C SER A 159 4.48 15.91 20.96
N LEU A 160 3.63 16.84 21.43
CA LEU A 160 2.53 17.40 20.62
C LEU A 160 3.05 18.13 19.38
N PHE A 161 4.07 18.98 19.54
CA PHE A 161 4.69 19.72 18.43
C PHE A 161 5.25 18.78 17.35
N PHE A 162 6.06 17.81 17.76
CA PHE A 162 6.62 16.82 16.81
C PHE A 162 5.55 15.90 16.23
N GLY A 163 4.56 15.49 17.02
CA GLY A 163 3.44 14.68 16.56
C GLY A 163 2.61 15.35 15.47
N VAL A 164 2.22 16.63 15.69
CA VAL A 164 1.49 17.42 14.68
C VAL A 164 2.33 17.64 13.42
N ARG A 165 3.62 17.94 13.58
CA ARG A 165 4.52 18.12 12.44
C ARG A 165 4.67 16.83 11.61
N LEU A 166 4.84 15.69 12.25
CA LEU A 166 4.92 14.39 11.61
C LEU A 166 3.60 14.01 10.91
N TYR A 167 2.47 14.21 11.61
CA TYR A 167 1.15 13.95 11.05
C TYR A 167 0.89 14.75 9.77
N LYS A 168 1.17 16.07 9.77
CA LYS A 168 1.04 16.90 8.57
C LYS A 168 1.89 16.40 7.40
N SER A 169 3.14 16.02 7.68
CA SER A 169 4.07 15.51 6.67
C SER A 169 3.60 14.17 6.09
N LEU A 170 3.10 13.26 6.93
CA LEU A 170 2.57 11.97 6.50
C LEU A 170 1.25 12.11 5.71
N LYS A 171 0.37 13.03 6.11
CA LYS A 171 -0.89 13.29 5.40
C LYS A 171 -0.63 13.74 3.96
N THR A 172 0.36 14.59 3.74
CA THR A 172 0.76 15.04 2.39
C THR A 172 1.23 13.87 1.51
N VAL A 173 2.02 12.96 2.08
CA VAL A 173 2.51 11.76 1.36
C VAL A 173 1.35 10.78 1.09
N ALA A 174 0.46 10.57 2.07
CA ALA A 174 -0.71 9.69 1.90
C ALA A 174 -1.63 10.19 0.78
N GLY A 175 -1.92 11.50 0.73
CA GLY A 175 -2.67 12.10 -0.39
C GLY A 175 -1.97 11.96 -1.75
N GLY A 176 -0.63 11.94 -1.75
CA GLY A 176 0.15 11.64 -2.94
C GLY A 176 -0.05 10.20 -3.43
N ILE A 177 -0.11 9.24 -2.53
CA ILE A 177 -0.34 7.83 -2.87
C ILE A 177 -1.73 7.65 -3.51
N GLU A 178 -2.75 8.29 -2.98
CA GLU A 178 -4.10 8.25 -3.55
C GLU A 178 -4.12 8.81 -4.98
N ASN A 179 -3.39 9.90 -5.24
CA ASN A 179 -3.26 10.49 -6.57
C ASN A 179 -2.44 9.65 -7.57
N LEU A 180 -1.62 8.68 -7.12
CA LEU A 180 -0.93 7.74 -8.01
C LEU A 180 -1.89 6.92 -8.87
N HIS A 181 -3.11 6.66 -8.37
CA HIS A 181 -4.15 5.95 -9.12
C HIS A 181 -4.48 6.68 -10.44
N HIS A 182 -4.39 8.01 -10.48
CA HIS A 182 -4.64 8.79 -11.70
C HIS A 182 -3.48 8.78 -12.70
N MET A 183 -2.38 8.06 -12.39
CA MET A 183 -1.18 7.95 -13.24
C MET A 183 -0.65 9.29 -13.76
N LYS A 184 -0.74 10.35 -12.94
CA LYS A 184 -0.16 11.67 -13.20
C LYS A 184 1.15 11.84 -12.43
N PRO A 185 2.12 12.60 -12.96
CA PRO A 185 3.33 12.91 -12.20
C PRO A 185 2.99 13.61 -10.89
N LEU A 186 3.54 13.12 -9.80
CA LEU A 186 3.42 13.75 -8.50
C LEU A 186 4.52 14.81 -8.33
N ASN A 187 4.21 15.86 -7.58
CA ASN A 187 5.15 16.90 -7.18
C ASN A 187 5.04 17.11 -5.67
N LEU A 188 5.45 16.11 -4.89
CA LEU A 188 5.48 16.19 -3.44
C LEU A 188 6.69 16.97 -2.98
N PRO A 189 6.57 17.82 -1.93
CA PRO A 189 7.68 18.61 -1.41
C PRO A 189 8.75 17.70 -0.80
N GLU A 190 9.99 17.82 -1.28
CA GLU A 190 11.14 17.01 -0.90
C GLU A 190 11.94 17.62 0.25
N HIS A 191 11.25 18.03 1.33
CA HIS A 191 11.89 18.62 2.51
C HIS A 191 11.28 18.06 3.81
N GLY A 192 12.03 18.15 4.90
CA GLY A 192 11.62 17.68 6.22
C GLY A 192 11.81 16.18 6.43
N THR A 193 11.06 15.62 7.39
CA THR A 193 11.23 14.23 7.86
C THR A 193 10.85 13.17 6.84
N THR A 194 10.01 13.51 5.87
CA THR A 194 9.52 12.61 4.82
C THR A 194 10.15 12.88 3.45
N ALA A 195 11.19 13.70 3.36
CA ALA A 195 11.83 14.10 2.11
C ALA A 195 12.27 12.92 1.22
N THR A 196 12.91 11.92 1.81
CA THR A 196 13.35 10.72 1.09
C THR A 196 12.18 9.91 0.54
N LEU A 197 11.08 9.81 1.30
CA LEU A 197 9.87 9.12 0.87
C LEU A 197 9.17 9.89 -0.26
N ALA A 198 9.04 11.20 -0.12
CA ALA A 198 8.47 12.08 -1.14
C ALA A 198 9.23 11.99 -2.46
N ARG A 199 10.58 12.02 -2.43
CA ARG A 199 11.42 11.84 -3.61
C ARG A 199 11.18 10.50 -4.29
N LYS A 200 11.23 9.40 -3.55
CA LYS A 200 10.96 8.05 -4.11
C LYS A 200 9.57 7.95 -4.72
N LEU A 201 8.57 8.59 -4.12
CA LEU A 201 7.21 8.63 -4.66
C LEU A 201 7.13 9.46 -5.95
N ASN A 202 7.78 10.62 -6.00
CA ASN A 202 7.89 11.45 -7.20
C ASN A 202 8.56 10.67 -8.34
N ASP A 203 9.70 10.02 -8.07
CA ASP A 203 10.43 9.21 -9.05
C ASP A 203 9.57 8.04 -9.57
N ALA A 204 8.89 7.32 -8.68
CA ALA A 204 8.00 6.22 -9.03
C ALA A 204 6.82 6.71 -9.90
N SER A 205 6.23 7.87 -9.57
CA SER A 205 5.13 8.45 -10.34
C SER A 205 5.56 8.85 -11.75
N ILE A 206 6.75 9.44 -11.90
CA ILE A 206 7.32 9.79 -13.20
C ILE A 206 7.61 8.53 -14.02
N LEU A 207 8.14 7.48 -13.39
CA LEU A 207 8.38 6.21 -14.07
C LEU A 207 7.08 5.56 -14.58
N LEU A 208 6.05 5.49 -13.73
CA LEU A 208 4.73 4.96 -14.08
C LEU A 208 4.10 5.77 -15.23
N PHE A 209 4.18 7.10 -15.16
CA PHE A 209 3.68 7.96 -16.21
C PHE A 209 4.41 7.75 -17.55
N ARG A 210 5.74 7.64 -17.53
CA ARG A 210 6.53 7.32 -18.73
C ARG A 210 6.20 5.94 -19.30
N GLN A 211 5.99 4.94 -18.46
CA GLN A 211 5.56 3.61 -18.88
C GLN A 211 4.18 3.66 -19.55
N LYS A 212 3.22 4.39 -18.95
CA LYS A 212 1.90 4.60 -19.54
C LYS A 212 1.99 5.22 -20.94
N LEU A 213 2.73 6.33 -21.08
CA LEU A 213 2.93 6.98 -22.37
C LEU A 213 3.62 6.07 -23.40
N ALA A 214 4.58 5.27 -22.97
CA ALA A 214 5.24 4.31 -23.87
C ALA A 214 4.29 3.21 -24.33
N LEU A 215 3.41 2.71 -23.45
CA LEU A 215 2.35 1.76 -23.81
C LEU A 215 1.37 2.38 -24.80
N GLU A 216 0.85 3.57 -24.50
CA GLU A 216 -0.08 4.29 -25.39
C GLU A 216 0.53 4.54 -26.78
N LYS A 217 1.81 4.98 -26.85
CA LYS A 217 2.51 5.15 -28.13
C LYS A 217 2.66 3.86 -28.89
N ARG A 218 3.00 2.76 -28.20
CA ARG A 218 3.13 1.44 -28.82
C ARG A 218 1.78 0.96 -29.39
N ASP A 219 0.71 1.14 -28.62
CA ASP A 219 -0.62 0.67 -28.98
C ASP A 219 -1.20 1.51 -30.14
N ASN A 220 -0.97 2.83 -30.14
CA ASN A 220 -1.31 3.71 -31.26
C ASN A 220 -0.52 3.35 -32.53
N ALA A 221 0.79 3.17 -32.43
CA ALA A 221 1.62 2.77 -33.57
C ALA A 221 1.18 1.43 -34.16
N ARG A 222 0.78 0.46 -33.31
CA ARG A 222 0.25 -0.83 -33.77
C ARG A 222 -1.06 -0.69 -34.51
N THR A 223 -1.98 0.14 -33.99
CA THR A 223 -3.30 0.42 -34.66
C THR A 223 -3.11 1.13 -35.99
N GLU A 224 -2.22 2.12 -36.06
CA GLU A 224 -1.89 2.84 -37.27
C GLU A 224 -1.22 1.90 -38.29
N TRP A 225 -0.27 1.06 -37.87
CA TRP A 225 0.36 0.07 -38.76
C TRP A 225 -0.65 -0.90 -39.36
N ILE A 226 -1.56 -1.49 -38.54
CA ILE A 226 -2.62 -2.38 -39.03
C ILE A 226 -3.54 -1.67 -39.98
N SER A 227 -3.88 -0.41 -39.71
CA SER A 227 -4.73 0.41 -40.59
C SER A 227 -4.04 0.66 -41.95
N GLY A 228 -2.75 1.00 -41.94
CA GLY A 228 -1.95 1.21 -43.15
C GLY A 228 -1.84 -0.05 -43.98
N VAL A 229 -1.43 -1.17 -43.36
CA VAL A 229 -1.36 -2.48 -44.05
C VAL A 229 -2.72 -2.89 -44.63
N SER A 230 -3.83 -2.64 -43.91
CA SER A 230 -5.19 -2.94 -44.37
C SER A 230 -5.55 -2.16 -45.63
N HIS A 231 -5.14 -0.89 -45.68
CA HIS A 231 -5.34 -0.03 -46.88
C HIS A 231 -4.53 -0.54 -48.08
N ASP A 232 -3.24 -0.85 -47.85
CA ASP A 232 -2.32 -1.25 -48.93
C ASP A 232 -2.65 -2.62 -49.52
N ILE A 233 -3.27 -3.51 -48.74
CA ILE A 233 -3.75 -4.82 -49.22
C ILE A 233 -5.11 -4.64 -49.95
N ARG A 234 -5.96 -3.72 -49.54
CA ARG A 234 -7.30 -3.53 -50.17
C ARG A 234 -7.21 -3.16 -51.66
N THR A 235 -6.22 -2.35 -52.03
CA THR A 235 -6.05 -1.88 -53.41
C THR A 235 -5.75 -3.02 -54.37
N PRO A 236 -4.70 -3.84 -54.21
CA PRO A 236 -4.44 -4.98 -55.11
C PRO A 236 -5.54 -6.03 -55.07
N LEU A 237 -6.16 -6.22 -53.88
CA LEU A 237 -7.27 -7.18 -53.76
C LEU A 237 -8.50 -6.77 -54.54
N SER A 238 -8.80 -5.47 -54.60
CA SER A 238 -9.92 -4.93 -55.41
C SER A 238 -9.68 -5.13 -56.91
N LEU A 239 -8.40 -5.04 -57.36
CA LEU A 239 -8.05 -5.32 -58.76
C LEU A 239 -8.20 -6.83 -59.07
N ILE A 240 -7.74 -7.72 -58.17
CA ILE A 240 -7.94 -9.18 -58.37
C ILE A 240 -9.42 -9.51 -58.42
N MET A 241 -10.24 -8.95 -57.54
CA MET A 241 -11.69 -9.16 -57.56
C MET A 241 -12.32 -8.66 -58.86
N GLY A 242 -11.89 -7.47 -59.35
CA GLY A 242 -12.40 -6.91 -60.62
C GLY A 242 -12.03 -7.78 -61.81
N HIS A 243 -10.81 -8.29 -61.87
CA HIS A 243 -10.41 -9.20 -62.95
C HIS A 243 -11.15 -10.54 -62.86
N ALA A 244 -11.31 -11.11 -61.68
CA ALA A 244 -12.06 -12.35 -61.48
C ALA A 244 -13.55 -12.19 -61.90
N ASP A 245 -14.20 -11.08 -61.51
CA ASP A 245 -15.57 -10.78 -61.93
C ASP A 245 -15.70 -10.61 -63.47
N SER A 246 -14.70 -9.98 -64.09
CA SER A 246 -14.67 -9.86 -65.58
C SER A 246 -14.51 -11.19 -66.28
N LEU A 247 -13.69 -12.09 -65.74
CA LEU A 247 -13.49 -13.46 -66.25
C LEU A 247 -14.75 -14.31 -66.06
N GLU A 248 -15.40 -14.24 -64.89
CA GLU A 248 -16.63 -14.98 -64.60
C GLU A 248 -17.78 -14.60 -65.58
N LYS A 249 -17.85 -13.34 -65.94
CA LYS A 249 -18.88 -12.81 -66.90
C LYS A 249 -18.52 -12.94 -68.34
N ASN A 250 -17.31 -13.44 -68.70
CA ASN A 250 -16.90 -13.52 -70.12
C ASN A 250 -17.59 -14.71 -70.82
N PRO A 251 -18.40 -14.46 -71.87
CA PRO A 251 -19.12 -15.50 -72.58
C PRO A 251 -18.20 -16.43 -73.39
N SER A 252 -16.93 -16.06 -73.66
CA SER A 252 -15.95 -16.85 -74.38
C SER A 252 -15.24 -17.89 -73.59
N LEU A 253 -15.42 -17.93 -72.25
CA LEU A 253 -14.79 -18.91 -71.35
C LEU A 253 -15.71 -20.09 -71.09
N GLY A 254 -15.11 -21.26 -70.92
CA GLY A 254 -15.80 -22.48 -70.52
C GLY A 254 -16.32 -22.42 -69.06
N GLU A 255 -17.23 -23.33 -68.73
CA GLU A 255 -17.85 -23.33 -67.39
C GLU A 255 -16.85 -23.62 -66.23
N ASP A 256 -15.77 -24.36 -66.53
CA ASP A 256 -14.76 -24.66 -65.53
C ASP A 256 -13.86 -23.43 -65.21
N GLU A 257 -13.47 -22.66 -66.26
CA GLU A 257 -12.74 -21.41 -66.11
C GLU A 257 -13.59 -20.34 -65.38
N LYS A 258 -14.91 -20.29 -65.62
CA LYS A 258 -15.82 -19.42 -64.87
C LYS A 258 -15.93 -19.79 -63.40
N LYS A 259 -15.98 -21.10 -63.07
CA LYS A 259 -15.96 -21.60 -61.68
C LYS A 259 -14.66 -21.23 -60.98
N GLU A 260 -13.51 -21.34 -61.66
CA GLU A 260 -12.22 -20.91 -61.11
C GLU A 260 -12.23 -19.40 -60.86
N ALA A 261 -12.71 -18.60 -61.79
CA ALA A 261 -12.84 -17.14 -61.61
C ALA A 261 -13.78 -16.78 -60.44
N ALA A 262 -14.92 -17.45 -60.31
CA ALA A 262 -15.83 -17.29 -59.17
C ALA A 262 -15.14 -17.63 -57.84
N SER A 263 -14.35 -18.75 -57.81
CA SER A 263 -13.57 -19.14 -56.62
C SER A 263 -12.53 -18.07 -56.24
N ILE A 264 -11.80 -17.51 -57.24
CA ILE A 264 -10.83 -16.42 -56.97
C ILE A 264 -11.55 -15.17 -56.39
N ARG A 265 -12.68 -14.82 -56.95
CA ARG A 265 -13.48 -13.69 -56.45
C ARG A 265 -13.96 -13.90 -55.03
N GLU A 266 -14.46 -15.11 -54.73
CA GLU A 266 -14.95 -15.45 -53.40
C GLU A 266 -13.81 -15.46 -52.35
N ASN A 267 -12.67 -16.08 -52.64
CA ASN A 267 -11.51 -16.09 -51.78
C ASN A 267 -10.98 -14.66 -51.57
N SER A 268 -10.98 -13.81 -52.58
CA SER A 268 -10.61 -12.40 -52.48
C SER A 268 -11.54 -11.63 -51.56
N LEU A 269 -12.84 -11.89 -51.64
CA LEU A 269 -13.86 -11.33 -50.74
C LEU A 269 -13.63 -11.76 -49.28
N GLN A 270 -13.30 -13.03 -49.08
CA GLN A 270 -12.93 -13.57 -47.77
C GLN A 270 -11.72 -12.86 -47.18
N ILE A 271 -10.63 -12.67 -47.95
CA ILE A 271 -9.43 -11.95 -47.49
C ILE A 271 -9.78 -10.51 -47.14
N ARG A 272 -10.59 -9.80 -47.94
CA ARG A 272 -11.06 -8.43 -47.66
C ARG A 272 -11.79 -8.36 -46.31
N ASN A 273 -12.67 -9.31 -46.04
CA ASN A 273 -13.43 -9.37 -44.80
C ASN A 273 -12.50 -9.64 -43.59
N LEU A 274 -11.53 -10.58 -43.71
CA LEU A 274 -10.55 -10.84 -42.67
C LEU A 274 -9.69 -9.61 -42.32
N ILE A 275 -9.26 -8.84 -43.32
CA ILE A 275 -8.52 -7.59 -43.14
C ILE A 275 -9.36 -6.54 -42.43
N SER A 276 -10.63 -6.41 -42.85
CA SER A 276 -11.60 -5.50 -42.19
C SER A 276 -11.85 -5.90 -40.76
N ASP A 277 -11.93 -7.20 -40.47
CA ASP A 277 -12.11 -7.76 -39.15
C ASP A 277 -10.88 -7.51 -38.27
N LEU A 278 -9.67 -7.71 -38.81
CA LEU A 278 -8.42 -7.44 -38.11
C LEU A 278 -8.29 -5.96 -37.71
N ASN A 279 -8.62 -5.05 -38.64
CA ASN A 279 -8.58 -3.61 -38.40
C ASN A 279 -9.60 -3.19 -37.33
N LEU A 280 -10.82 -3.71 -37.39
CA LEU A 280 -11.84 -3.43 -36.37
C LEU A 280 -11.43 -3.96 -35.01
N THR A 281 -10.95 -5.23 -34.92
CA THR A 281 -10.47 -5.88 -33.70
C THR A 281 -9.37 -5.05 -33.05
N SER A 282 -8.36 -4.62 -33.84
CA SER A 282 -7.29 -3.77 -33.35
C SER A 282 -7.81 -2.44 -32.80
N LYS A 283 -8.69 -1.78 -33.47
CA LYS A 283 -9.24 -0.49 -33.03
C LYS A 283 -10.09 -0.61 -31.76
N LEU A 284 -10.86 -1.69 -31.60
CA LEU A 284 -11.67 -1.96 -30.42
C LEU A 284 -10.82 -2.40 -29.24
N GLU A 285 -9.76 -3.19 -29.47
CA GLU A 285 -8.85 -3.68 -28.41
C GLU A 285 -8.10 -2.54 -27.72
N TYR A 286 -7.82 -1.44 -28.43
CA TYR A 286 -7.04 -0.30 -27.94
C TYR A 286 -7.88 0.98 -27.73
N ASP A 287 -9.20 0.85 -27.57
CA ASP A 287 -10.14 1.98 -27.39
C ASP A 287 -9.98 3.11 -28.43
N SER A 288 -9.44 2.75 -29.61
CA SER A 288 -9.16 3.71 -30.67
C SER A 288 -10.32 3.84 -31.68
N TYR A 289 -11.41 3.09 -31.46
CA TYR A 289 -12.60 3.16 -32.31
C TYR A 289 -13.59 4.19 -31.79
N PRO A 290 -13.93 5.24 -32.55
CA PRO A 290 -14.93 6.21 -32.12
C PRO A 290 -16.33 5.59 -32.21
N LEU A 291 -16.85 5.07 -31.08
CA LEU A 291 -18.20 4.53 -31.02
C LEU A 291 -19.24 5.62 -31.27
N ARG A 292 -20.14 5.37 -32.20
CA ARG A 292 -21.31 6.24 -32.46
C ARG A 292 -22.50 5.76 -31.65
N LEU A 293 -22.46 6.03 -30.35
CA LEU A 293 -23.52 5.63 -29.46
C LEU A 293 -24.77 6.47 -29.69
N ALA A 294 -25.83 5.83 -30.13
CA ALA A 294 -27.16 6.43 -30.31
C ALA A 294 -28.23 5.47 -29.78
N PRO A 295 -29.41 5.96 -29.41
CA PRO A 295 -30.52 5.07 -29.09
C PRO A 295 -30.87 4.20 -30.28
N CYS A 296 -30.71 2.90 -30.19
CA CYS A 296 -31.06 1.94 -31.24
C CYS A 296 -31.95 0.82 -30.67
N SER A 297 -32.88 0.34 -31.50
CA SER A 297 -33.79 -0.74 -31.10
C SER A 297 -33.20 -2.10 -31.46
N PRO A 298 -32.91 -2.97 -30.46
CA PRO A 298 -32.46 -4.33 -30.73
C PRO A 298 -33.45 -5.17 -31.53
N ALA A 299 -34.74 -4.98 -31.33
CA ALA A 299 -35.79 -5.62 -32.11
C ALA A 299 -35.74 -5.23 -33.62
N ALA A 300 -35.50 -3.95 -33.91
CA ALA A 300 -35.33 -3.49 -35.26
C ALA A 300 -34.06 -4.05 -35.92
N LEU A 301 -32.95 -4.12 -35.18
CA LEU A 301 -31.69 -4.71 -35.66
C LEU A 301 -31.85 -6.21 -36.01
N ILE A 302 -32.59 -6.96 -35.19
CA ILE A 302 -32.88 -8.39 -35.45
C ILE A 302 -33.76 -8.55 -36.68
N ARG A 303 -34.81 -7.74 -36.82
CA ARG A 303 -35.66 -7.74 -38.05
C ARG A 303 -34.85 -7.39 -39.29
N SER A 304 -33.94 -6.40 -39.21
CA SER A 304 -33.03 -6.05 -40.31
C SER A 304 -32.06 -7.18 -40.64
N LEU A 305 -31.59 -7.96 -39.61
CA LEU A 305 -30.78 -9.15 -39.82
C LEU A 305 -31.56 -10.22 -40.62
N ALA A 306 -32.83 -10.45 -40.25
CA ALA A 306 -33.68 -11.41 -40.97
C ALA A 306 -33.85 -11.00 -42.43
N ALA A 307 -34.19 -9.72 -42.69
CA ALA A 307 -34.34 -9.19 -44.07
C ALA A 307 -33.02 -9.32 -44.86
N TRP A 308 -31.88 -9.08 -44.19
CA TRP A 308 -30.59 -9.24 -44.83
C TRP A 308 -30.32 -10.69 -45.26
N HIS A 309 -30.63 -11.70 -44.42
CA HIS A 309 -30.48 -13.12 -44.78
C HIS A 309 -31.45 -13.53 -45.89
N MET A 310 -32.67 -13.04 -45.91
CA MET A 310 -33.65 -13.32 -46.97
C MET A 310 -33.19 -12.76 -48.34
N ASN A 311 -32.57 -11.57 -48.35
CA ASN A 311 -32.10 -10.92 -49.55
C ASN A 311 -30.74 -11.45 -50.06
N ASN A 312 -29.95 -12.10 -49.23
CA ASN A 312 -28.64 -12.65 -49.58
C ASN A 312 -28.62 -14.18 -49.62
N GLU A 313 -29.74 -14.77 -50.00
CA GLU A 313 -29.94 -16.20 -50.22
C GLU A 313 -29.45 -17.04 -49.05
N LEU A 314 -30.28 -17.12 -47.96
CA LEU A 314 -30.06 -18.11 -46.94
C LEU A 314 -30.00 -19.48 -47.58
N PRO A 315 -28.97 -20.33 -47.35
CA PRO A 315 -28.91 -21.66 -47.96
C PRO A 315 -30.20 -22.47 -47.69
N ASP A 316 -30.70 -23.14 -48.70
CA ASP A 316 -32.00 -23.88 -48.67
C ASP A 316 -32.09 -24.88 -47.50
N ASN A 317 -30.95 -25.38 -47.04
CA ASN A 317 -30.85 -26.30 -45.93
C ASN A 317 -30.76 -25.61 -44.56
N CYS A 318 -30.75 -24.27 -44.49
CA CYS A 318 -30.76 -23.50 -43.27
C CYS A 318 -32.11 -22.81 -43.04
N GLN A 319 -32.56 -22.79 -41.80
CA GLN A 319 -33.80 -22.09 -41.40
C GLN A 319 -33.49 -21.04 -40.33
N LEU A 320 -34.18 -19.91 -40.41
CA LEU A 320 -34.04 -18.84 -39.40
C LEU A 320 -35.39 -18.64 -38.68
N ASP A 321 -35.39 -18.91 -37.38
CA ASP A 321 -36.53 -18.73 -36.48
C ASP A 321 -36.27 -17.54 -35.53
N ILE A 322 -37.15 -16.53 -35.55
CA ILE A 322 -36.99 -15.32 -34.76
C ILE A 322 -38.19 -15.12 -33.86
N ASN A 323 -37.89 -15.05 -32.58
CA ASN A 323 -38.89 -14.84 -31.52
C ASN A 323 -38.55 -13.57 -30.73
N ILE A 324 -39.31 -12.49 -30.96
CA ILE A 324 -39.16 -11.22 -30.25
C ILE A 324 -40.36 -11.07 -29.30
N SER A 325 -40.10 -11.01 -28.01
CA SER A 325 -41.14 -10.84 -27.01
C SER A 325 -41.88 -9.48 -27.23
N PRO A 326 -43.17 -9.39 -26.99
CA PRO A 326 -43.94 -8.12 -27.16
C PRO A 326 -43.38 -6.98 -26.29
N GLU A 327 -42.73 -7.30 -25.15
CA GLU A 327 -42.14 -6.34 -24.22
C GLU A 327 -40.92 -5.63 -24.82
N MET A 328 -40.35 -6.15 -25.90
CA MET A 328 -39.23 -5.55 -26.63
C MET A 328 -39.64 -4.39 -27.57
N GLU A 329 -40.93 -4.20 -27.81
CA GLU A 329 -41.41 -3.10 -28.63
C GLU A 329 -41.15 -1.75 -27.95
N GLY A 330 -40.49 -0.86 -28.68
CA GLY A 330 -40.09 0.46 -28.15
C GLY A 330 -38.88 0.47 -27.24
N VAL A 331 -38.32 -0.71 -26.89
CA VAL A 331 -37.07 -0.77 -26.09
C VAL A 331 -35.89 -0.31 -26.92
N THR A 332 -35.10 0.58 -26.34
CA THR A 332 -33.84 1.07 -26.93
C THR A 332 -32.64 0.81 -26.05
N VAL A 333 -31.48 0.60 -26.63
CA VAL A 333 -30.18 0.55 -26.01
C VAL A 333 -29.30 1.67 -26.57
N MET A 334 -28.38 2.20 -25.75
CA MET A 334 -27.36 3.12 -26.24
C MET A 334 -26.27 2.31 -26.95
N GLY A 335 -26.22 2.34 -28.26
CA GLY A 335 -25.30 1.53 -29.03
C GLY A 335 -25.01 2.07 -30.44
N ASP A 336 -23.95 1.53 -31.04
CA ASP A 336 -23.61 1.70 -32.46
C ASP A 336 -24.34 0.61 -33.26
N ALA A 337 -25.38 1.01 -33.98
CA ALA A 337 -26.26 0.10 -34.71
C ALA A 337 -25.51 -0.73 -35.77
N ASP A 338 -24.49 -0.16 -36.40
CA ASP A 338 -23.68 -0.83 -37.43
C ASP A 338 -22.82 -1.92 -36.84
N LEU A 339 -22.18 -1.63 -35.68
CA LEU A 339 -21.37 -2.61 -34.98
C LEU A 339 -22.23 -3.74 -34.40
N LEU A 340 -23.37 -3.43 -33.79
CA LEU A 340 -24.28 -4.44 -33.24
C LEU A 340 -24.82 -5.32 -34.39
N SER A 341 -25.21 -4.77 -35.49
CA SER A 341 -25.62 -5.53 -36.69
C SER A 341 -24.49 -6.43 -37.19
N ARG A 342 -23.25 -5.95 -37.18
CA ARG A 342 -22.07 -6.77 -37.53
C ARG A 342 -21.86 -7.93 -36.57
N ALA A 343 -22.01 -7.71 -35.26
CA ALA A 343 -21.93 -8.77 -34.27
C ALA A 343 -22.98 -9.86 -34.49
N PHE A 344 -24.25 -9.46 -34.78
CA PHE A 344 -25.33 -10.41 -35.04
C PHE A 344 -25.11 -11.18 -36.34
N ARG A 345 -24.67 -10.52 -37.41
CA ARG A 345 -24.27 -11.20 -38.64
C ARG A 345 -23.12 -12.17 -38.49
N ASN A 346 -22.14 -11.85 -37.64
CA ASN A 346 -21.05 -12.76 -37.35
C ASN A 346 -21.51 -14.02 -36.60
N LEU A 347 -22.47 -13.92 -35.64
CA LEU A 347 -23.03 -15.08 -34.96
C LEU A 347 -23.81 -15.98 -35.94
N THR A 348 -24.75 -15.41 -36.70
CA THR A 348 -25.56 -16.19 -37.67
C THR A 348 -24.70 -16.76 -38.79
N GLY A 349 -23.74 -15.98 -39.31
CA GLY A 349 -22.78 -16.44 -40.33
C GLY A 349 -21.87 -17.55 -39.85
N ASN A 350 -21.52 -17.59 -38.56
CA ASN A 350 -20.79 -18.72 -37.99
C ASN A 350 -21.64 -19.99 -37.94
N SER A 351 -22.92 -19.89 -37.56
CA SER A 351 -23.84 -21.03 -37.58
C SER A 351 -24.00 -21.61 -38.98
N ILE A 352 -24.17 -20.76 -40.00
CA ILE A 352 -24.29 -21.21 -41.42
C ILE A 352 -22.97 -21.87 -41.88
N ARG A 353 -21.83 -21.22 -41.69
CA ARG A 353 -20.52 -21.68 -42.18
C ARG A 353 -20.10 -23.02 -41.58
N HIS A 354 -20.38 -23.23 -40.31
CA HIS A 354 -19.96 -24.44 -39.61
C HIS A 354 -20.95 -25.61 -39.71
N ASN A 355 -22.11 -25.39 -40.31
CA ASN A 355 -23.12 -26.42 -40.53
C ASN A 355 -23.50 -26.54 -42.05
N PRO A 356 -22.59 -27.07 -42.88
CA PRO A 356 -22.81 -27.19 -44.33
C PRO A 356 -23.98 -28.14 -44.67
N GLU A 357 -24.32 -29.05 -43.75
CA GLU A 357 -25.48 -29.95 -43.92
C GLU A 357 -26.83 -29.27 -43.57
N GLY A 358 -26.76 -28.01 -43.09
CA GLY A 358 -27.91 -27.24 -42.66
C GLY A 358 -28.11 -27.21 -41.15
N CYS A 359 -28.81 -26.18 -40.70
CA CYS A 359 -29.21 -26.04 -39.30
C CYS A 359 -30.41 -25.11 -39.14
N LEU A 360 -31.10 -25.24 -38.01
CA LEU A 360 -32.07 -24.25 -37.54
C LEU A 360 -31.34 -23.23 -36.67
N ILE A 361 -31.32 -21.97 -37.04
CA ILE A 361 -30.81 -20.85 -36.28
C ILE A 361 -31.98 -20.18 -35.59
N ARG A 362 -31.97 -20.11 -34.27
CA ARG A 362 -33.02 -19.45 -33.49
C ARG A 362 -32.46 -18.23 -32.78
N ILE A 363 -33.19 -17.11 -32.87
CA ILE A 363 -32.89 -15.84 -32.21
C ILE A 363 -34.05 -15.48 -31.31
N ASP A 364 -33.84 -15.53 -29.99
CA ASP A 364 -34.81 -15.09 -29.00
C ASP A 364 -34.40 -13.74 -28.43
N ALA A 365 -35.33 -12.77 -28.40
CA ALA A 365 -35.12 -11.45 -27.82
C ALA A 365 -36.18 -11.21 -26.75
N SER A 366 -35.72 -10.91 -25.50
CA SER A 366 -36.60 -10.64 -24.37
C SER A 366 -36.06 -9.53 -23.47
N LEU A 367 -36.97 -8.91 -22.74
CA LEU A 367 -36.65 -7.91 -21.73
C LEU A 367 -36.78 -8.51 -20.35
N LYS A 368 -35.76 -8.33 -19.50
CA LYS A 368 -35.79 -8.74 -18.11
C LYS A 368 -35.37 -7.57 -17.21
N LYS A 369 -36.35 -6.91 -16.60
CA LYS A 369 -36.15 -5.63 -15.92
C LYS A 369 -35.58 -4.60 -16.92
N ASP A 370 -34.37 -4.06 -16.65
CA ASP A 370 -33.67 -3.07 -17.48
C ASP A 370 -32.59 -3.69 -18.39
N LEU A 371 -32.66 -5.01 -18.63
CA LEU A 371 -31.69 -5.74 -19.43
C LEU A 371 -32.37 -6.36 -20.64
N VAL A 372 -31.83 -6.08 -21.79
CA VAL A 372 -32.17 -6.75 -23.05
C VAL A 372 -31.36 -8.04 -23.14
N LEU A 373 -32.04 -9.17 -23.23
CA LEU A 373 -31.46 -10.49 -23.40
C LEU A 373 -31.67 -10.98 -24.81
N LEU A 374 -30.59 -11.22 -25.56
CA LEU A 374 -30.60 -11.80 -26.89
C LEU A 374 -29.92 -13.18 -26.84
N ARG A 375 -30.58 -14.20 -27.34
CA ARG A 375 -30.07 -15.57 -27.42
C ARG A 375 -29.97 -16.00 -28.86
N PHE A 376 -28.76 -16.34 -29.29
CA PHE A 376 -28.47 -16.89 -30.61
C PHE A 376 -28.12 -18.37 -30.43
N SER A 377 -28.93 -19.25 -30.95
CA SER A 377 -28.73 -20.70 -30.83
C SER A 377 -28.85 -21.38 -32.21
N ASP A 378 -28.18 -22.48 -32.38
CA ASP A 378 -28.29 -23.35 -33.54
C ASP A 378 -28.39 -24.83 -33.18
N THR A 379 -28.97 -25.63 -34.08
CA THR A 379 -29.12 -27.07 -33.94
C THR A 379 -27.93 -27.84 -34.53
N GLY A 380 -26.88 -27.15 -34.94
CA GLY A 380 -25.73 -27.74 -35.62
C GLY A 380 -24.67 -28.30 -34.68
N ARG A 381 -23.42 -28.31 -35.12
CA ARG A 381 -22.26 -28.88 -34.37
C ARG A 381 -21.90 -28.07 -33.13
N GLY A 382 -22.36 -26.80 -33.04
CA GLY A 382 -22.05 -25.88 -31.95
C GLY A 382 -20.59 -25.46 -31.89
N ILE A 383 -20.25 -24.64 -30.88
CA ILE A 383 -18.92 -24.06 -30.68
C ILE A 383 -18.15 -24.90 -29.62
N PRO A 384 -17.01 -25.52 -29.96
CA PRO A 384 -16.21 -26.29 -29.01
C PRO A 384 -15.66 -25.42 -27.85
N VAL A 385 -15.60 -25.94 -26.65
CA VAL A 385 -15.03 -25.28 -25.45
C VAL A 385 -13.60 -24.79 -25.67
N SER A 386 -12.80 -25.51 -26.48
CA SER A 386 -11.42 -25.12 -26.81
C SER A 386 -11.37 -23.76 -27.51
N VAL A 387 -12.33 -23.49 -28.40
CA VAL A 387 -12.49 -22.22 -29.12
C VAL A 387 -12.87 -21.12 -28.15
N ILE A 388 -13.84 -21.37 -27.26
CA ILE A 388 -14.30 -20.42 -26.24
C ILE A 388 -13.15 -20.07 -25.28
N LYS A 389 -12.39 -21.05 -24.81
CA LYS A 389 -11.22 -20.81 -23.95
C LYS A 389 -10.17 -19.92 -24.63
N THR A 390 -10.04 -19.99 -25.94
CA THR A 390 -9.11 -19.14 -26.70
C THR A 390 -9.56 -17.68 -26.74
N LEU A 391 -10.88 -17.40 -26.70
CA LEU A 391 -11.43 -16.04 -26.66
C LEU A 391 -11.10 -15.30 -25.35
N TYR A 392 -10.94 -16.02 -24.25
CA TYR A 392 -10.66 -15.45 -22.92
C TYR A 392 -9.17 -15.50 -22.56
N ARG A 393 -8.31 -16.01 -23.44
CA ARG A 393 -6.85 -16.05 -23.23
C ARG A 393 -6.27 -14.66 -23.52
N PRO A 394 -5.56 -14.02 -22.56
CA PRO A 394 -4.90 -12.75 -22.83
C PRO A 394 -3.85 -12.92 -23.93
N ALA A 395 -3.82 -11.99 -24.86
CA ALA A 395 -2.94 -11.99 -26.04
C ALA A 395 -1.42 -12.02 -25.73
N SER A 396 -1.02 -11.86 -24.47
CA SER A 396 0.37 -11.71 -24.02
C SER A 396 1.09 -13.02 -23.67
N ARG A 397 0.42 -14.20 -23.69
CA ARG A 397 1.11 -15.47 -23.46
C ARG A 397 1.57 -16.06 -24.80
N LYS A 398 2.89 -15.98 -25.08
CA LYS A 398 3.56 -16.82 -26.10
C LYS A 398 3.07 -18.26 -25.95
N PRO A 399 2.81 -18.98 -27.06
CA PRO A 399 2.55 -20.40 -26.96
C PRO A 399 3.78 -21.03 -26.29
N SER A 400 3.58 -21.63 -25.12
CA SER A 400 4.55 -22.52 -24.52
C SER A 400 4.83 -23.60 -25.58
N THR A 401 6.09 -23.73 -25.95
CA THR A 401 6.62 -24.83 -26.73
C THR A 401 6.39 -26.12 -25.96
N GLU A 402 5.18 -26.64 -25.98
CA GLU A 402 4.94 -28.05 -25.68
C GLU A 402 5.35 -28.82 -26.89
N LYS A 403 6.39 -29.62 -26.69
CA LYS A 403 6.96 -30.55 -27.62
C LYS A 403 5.86 -31.34 -28.33
N ASN A 404 5.83 -31.23 -29.66
CA ASN A 404 5.15 -32.19 -30.50
C ASN A 404 5.79 -33.57 -30.26
N PRO A 405 5.05 -34.60 -29.87
CA PRO A 405 5.47 -35.96 -30.15
C PRO A 405 5.06 -36.27 -31.58
N LEU A 406 6.04 -36.31 -32.45
CA LEU A 406 5.97 -37.03 -33.73
C LEU A 406 5.63 -38.49 -33.42
N SER A 407 4.42 -38.92 -33.71
CA SER A 407 4.12 -40.23 -34.36
C SER A 407 2.62 -40.51 -34.24
N SER A 408 1.92 -40.35 -35.30
CA SER A 408 1.14 -41.46 -35.89
C SER A 408 0.30 -40.91 -37.05
N SER A 409 0.49 -41.55 -38.16
CA SER A 409 -0.25 -41.47 -39.41
C SER A 409 -1.75 -41.61 -39.14
N ASP A 410 -2.48 -40.50 -39.37
CA ASP A 410 -3.89 -40.59 -39.78
C ASP A 410 -4.15 -39.56 -40.87
N LYS A 411 -4.19 -40.05 -42.11
CA LYS A 411 -4.62 -39.30 -43.29
C LYS A 411 -6.15 -39.17 -43.20
N GLY A 412 -6.61 -38.04 -42.80
CA GLY A 412 -8.05 -37.74 -42.84
C GLY A 412 -8.39 -36.37 -42.31
N GLN A 413 -8.72 -35.48 -43.25
CA GLN A 413 -9.33 -34.18 -43.04
C GLN A 413 -8.42 -33.03 -42.60
N ASN A 414 -7.98 -32.25 -43.61
CA ASN A 414 -7.52 -30.87 -43.45
C ASN A 414 -8.68 -29.98 -42.94
N ALA A 415 -8.92 -30.03 -41.62
CA ALA A 415 -9.75 -29.04 -40.96
C ALA A 415 -8.90 -27.79 -40.77
N ALA A 416 -9.16 -26.74 -41.52
CA ALA A 416 -8.61 -25.40 -41.28
C ALA A 416 -8.85 -24.98 -39.81
N PRO A 417 -7.88 -24.30 -39.17
CA PRO A 417 -8.04 -23.91 -37.77
C PRO A 417 -9.32 -23.10 -37.63
N PRO A 418 -10.13 -23.35 -36.58
CA PRO A 418 -11.42 -22.69 -36.43
C PRO A 418 -11.21 -21.16 -36.38
N HIS A 419 -11.94 -20.45 -37.21
CA HIS A 419 -11.88 -18.98 -37.30
C HIS A 419 -12.41 -18.34 -36.01
N VAL A 420 -11.53 -18.19 -35.00
CA VAL A 420 -11.82 -17.55 -33.70
C VAL A 420 -12.09 -16.05 -33.87
N MET A 421 -11.70 -15.45 -35.02
CA MET A 421 -11.73 -14.01 -35.28
C MET A 421 -13.16 -13.45 -35.16
N GLY A 422 -14.16 -14.07 -35.83
CA GLY A 422 -15.55 -13.58 -35.79
C GLY A 422 -16.14 -13.51 -34.39
N LEU A 423 -15.90 -14.54 -33.55
CA LEU A 423 -16.35 -14.56 -32.17
C LEU A 423 -15.59 -13.54 -31.30
N ARG A 424 -14.31 -13.28 -31.59
CA ARG A 424 -13.55 -12.23 -30.90
C ARG A 424 -14.13 -10.86 -31.19
N ILE A 425 -14.52 -10.58 -32.43
CA ILE A 425 -15.18 -9.35 -32.84
C ILE A 425 -16.50 -9.20 -32.08
N VAL A 426 -17.36 -10.24 -32.06
CA VAL A 426 -18.61 -10.22 -31.31
C VAL A 426 -18.33 -9.84 -29.82
N LYS A 427 -17.39 -10.51 -29.19
CA LYS A 427 -17.02 -10.22 -27.80
C LYS A 427 -16.61 -8.76 -27.61
N GLN A 428 -15.70 -8.25 -28.42
CA GLN A 428 -15.21 -6.88 -28.33
C GLN A 428 -16.30 -5.84 -28.60
N ILE A 429 -17.17 -6.08 -29.59
CA ILE A 429 -18.32 -5.18 -29.85
C ILE A 429 -19.22 -5.15 -28.61
N ILE A 430 -19.59 -6.30 -28.05
CA ILE A 430 -20.49 -6.34 -26.90
C ILE A 430 -19.86 -5.69 -25.68
N GLU A 431 -18.56 -5.95 -25.41
CA GLU A 431 -17.81 -5.31 -24.32
C GLU A 431 -17.71 -3.78 -24.52
N ALA A 432 -17.47 -3.30 -25.75
CA ALA A 432 -17.46 -1.86 -26.07
C ALA A 432 -18.81 -1.17 -25.81
N HIS A 433 -19.91 -1.94 -25.89
CA HIS A 433 -21.25 -1.50 -25.53
C HIS A 433 -21.60 -1.68 -24.06
N GLN A 434 -20.61 -2.04 -23.21
CA GLN A 434 -20.80 -2.36 -21.79
C GLN A 434 -21.79 -3.53 -21.55
N GLY A 435 -21.95 -4.38 -22.56
CA GLY A 435 -22.76 -5.58 -22.51
C GLY A 435 -21.95 -6.79 -22.03
N GLN A 436 -22.66 -7.91 -21.82
CA GLN A 436 -22.06 -9.18 -21.45
C GLN A 436 -22.33 -10.23 -22.51
N LEU A 437 -21.30 -11.05 -22.81
CA LEU A 437 -21.39 -12.18 -23.71
C LEU A 437 -21.17 -13.47 -22.93
N GLU A 438 -22.13 -14.37 -22.96
CA GLU A 438 -22.10 -15.66 -22.26
C GLU A 438 -22.30 -16.81 -23.24
N PHE A 439 -21.63 -17.94 -23.00
CA PHE A 439 -21.76 -19.17 -23.79
C PHE A 439 -22.40 -20.24 -22.92
N GLU A 440 -23.59 -20.70 -23.34
CA GLU A 440 -24.31 -21.78 -22.62
C GLU A 440 -23.78 -23.14 -23.10
N LEU A 441 -23.02 -23.81 -22.23
CA LEU A 441 -22.38 -25.09 -22.52
C LEU A 441 -23.28 -26.28 -22.26
N GLN A 442 -23.35 -27.22 -23.21
CA GLN A 442 -23.93 -28.53 -23.04
C GLN A 442 -22.90 -29.58 -23.47
N LYS A 443 -22.44 -30.43 -22.53
CA LYS A 443 -21.46 -31.50 -22.81
C LYS A 443 -20.25 -31.03 -23.63
N ASP A 444 -19.56 -29.99 -23.19
CA ASP A 444 -18.38 -29.40 -23.84
C ASP A 444 -18.57 -28.71 -25.19
N VAL A 445 -19.81 -28.46 -25.59
CA VAL A 445 -20.17 -27.73 -26.80
C VAL A 445 -21.16 -26.61 -26.45
N CYS A 446 -21.03 -25.47 -27.08
CA CYS A 446 -21.97 -24.35 -26.94
C CYS A 446 -22.87 -24.27 -28.15
N HIS A 447 -24.16 -24.44 -27.94
CA HIS A 447 -25.19 -24.24 -28.96
C HIS A 447 -25.97 -22.94 -28.79
N CYS A 448 -25.68 -22.16 -27.75
CA CYS A 448 -26.37 -20.93 -27.46
C CYS A 448 -25.41 -19.86 -26.96
N VAL A 449 -25.39 -18.74 -27.65
CA VAL A 449 -24.65 -17.52 -27.27
C VAL A 449 -25.67 -16.51 -26.74
N LYS A 450 -25.48 -16.04 -25.53
CA LYS A 450 -26.34 -15.06 -24.87
C LYS A 450 -25.64 -13.70 -24.79
N ILE A 451 -26.33 -12.66 -25.22
CA ILE A 451 -25.91 -11.27 -25.15
C ILE A 451 -26.85 -10.54 -24.19
N THR A 452 -26.27 -9.79 -23.27
CA THR A 452 -27.01 -8.92 -22.34
C THR A 452 -26.58 -7.48 -22.58
N LEU A 453 -27.55 -6.59 -22.82
CA LEU A 453 -27.34 -5.15 -23.01
C LEU A 453 -28.20 -4.36 -22.03
N HIS A 454 -27.74 -3.22 -21.56
CA HIS A 454 -28.51 -2.31 -20.72
C HIS A 454 -29.46 -1.45 -21.56
N THR A 455 -30.70 -1.24 -21.08
CA THR A 455 -31.63 -0.31 -21.70
C THR A 455 -31.11 1.13 -21.58
N SER A 456 -31.51 2.00 -22.49
CA SER A 456 -31.11 3.42 -22.51
C SER A 456 -31.58 4.18 -21.25
N SER A 457 -32.63 3.69 -20.55
CA SER A 457 -33.16 4.27 -19.31
C SER A 457 -32.38 3.91 -18.07
N SER A 458 -31.60 2.84 -18.08
CA SER A 458 -30.85 2.34 -16.91
C SER A 458 -29.36 2.71 -16.91
N ARG A 459 -28.88 3.38 -17.95
CA ARG A 459 -27.48 3.76 -18.05
C ARG A 459 -27.19 4.98 -17.19
N ALA A 460 -26.36 4.83 -16.15
CA ALA A 460 -25.82 5.97 -15.43
C ALA A 460 -25.07 6.91 -16.39
N PRO A 461 -25.16 8.24 -16.21
CA PRO A 461 -24.43 9.19 -17.06
C PRO A 461 -22.93 8.88 -16.99
N LEU A 462 -22.28 8.81 -18.15
CA LEU A 462 -20.82 8.70 -18.25
C LEU A 462 -20.19 9.90 -17.52
N PRO A 463 -19.15 9.72 -16.69
CA PRO A 463 -18.42 10.83 -16.11
C PRO A 463 -17.55 11.46 -17.21
N ASP A 464 -18.04 12.37 -18.02
CA ASP A 464 -17.39 13.38 -18.84
C ASP A 464 -18.25 13.74 -20.08
N ASP A 465 -19.43 14.34 -19.82
CA ASP A 465 -20.08 15.21 -20.80
C ASP A 465 -20.03 16.68 -20.34
N THR A 466 -18.86 17.14 -19.89
CA THR A 466 -18.59 18.57 -19.85
C THR A 466 -18.11 19.00 -21.21
N PRO A 467 -18.82 19.92 -21.91
CA PRO A 467 -18.34 20.44 -23.17
C PRO A 467 -17.00 21.16 -22.90
N HIS A 468 -15.95 20.70 -23.57
CA HIS A 468 -14.68 21.41 -23.60
C HIS A 468 -14.93 22.84 -24.07
N PRO A 469 -14.49 23.87 -23.34
CA PRO A 469 -14.55 25.23 -23.85
C PRO A 469 -13.68 25.30 -25.11
N PRO A 470 -14.13 26.07 -26.15
CA PRO A 470 -13.40 26.16 -27.40
C PRO A 470 -12.01 26.73 -27.13
N ASN A 471 -11.02 26.07 -27.70
CA ASN A 471 -9.58 26.38 -27.63
C ASN A 471 -9.34 27.86 -28.04
N ALA A 472 -9.13 28.72 -27.04
CA ALA A 472 -8.73 30.11 -27.18
C ALA A 472 -7.22 30.21 -27.37
N SER A 473 -6.71 29.70 -28.50
CA SER A 473 -5.32 29.91 -28.89
C SER A 473 -5.18 29.95 -30.42
N GLN A 474 -5.68 31.01 -31.01
CA GLN A 474 -5.21 31.54 -32.30
C GLN A 474 -5.55 33.03 -32.41
N ARG A 475 -4.81 33.87 -31.69
CA ARG A 475 -4.59 35.25 -32.07
C ARG A 475 -3.10 35.53 -32.01
N LEU A 476 -2.46 35.42 -33.15
CA LEU A 476 -1.12 36.02 -33.40
C LEU A 476 -1.24 37.56 -33.31
N PRO A 477 -0.37 38.28 -32.62
CA PRO A 477 -0.32 39.71 -32.68
C PRO A 477 0.28 40.17 -34.02
N ARG A 478 -0.44 41.02 -34.74
CA ARG A 478 0.08 41.76 -35.90
C ARG A 478 1.09 42.81 -35.37
N THR A 479 2.29 42.70 -35.86
CA THR A 479 3.36 43.69 -35.76
C THR A 479 2.92 45.02 -36.32
N ARG A 480 3.21 46.08 -35.58
CA ARG A 480 3.66 47.38 -36.09
C ARG A 480 5.00 47.66 -35.46
#